data_f67afa2914e450f928bae9ce23e56234
#
_entry.id   f67afa2914e450f928bae9ce23e56234
#
_cell.length_a   1.000
_cell.length_b   1.000
_cell.length_c   1.000
_cell.angle_alpha   90.00
_cell.angle_beta   90.00
_cell.angle_gamma   90.00
#
_symmetry.space_group_name_H-M   'P 1'
#
loop_
_entity.id
_entity.type
_entity.pdbx_description
1 polymer ?
#
loop_
_entity_poly.entity_id
_entity_poly.type
_entity_poly.pdbx_seq_one_letter_code
_entity_poly.pdbx_strand_id
1 'polypeptide(L)'
;MQKVVLATGNAGKVRELASLLSDFGLDVVAQTELGVDSAEETGLTFIENAILKARHAAKMTGLPAIADDSGLAVDVLGGAPGIYSARYSGENATDQQNLEKLLHTLRDVPDDKRQARFHCVLVYLRHAEDPTPIVCHGSWPGVITRQAAGNGGFGYDPIFFVPSEGKTAAELTREEKARFPIVDKRSSCCWMRYAMAKLPPLSLYIHIPWCVQKCPYCDFNSHALKGEVPHDDYVQHLLNDLDADVAWAQGREVKTIFIGGGTPSLLSGPAMQTLLDGVRARLNLAADAEITMEANPGTVEADRFIDYQRAGVNRISIGVQSFSEPKLKRLGRIHGPQEAMRAARLANGLGLRSFNLDLMHGLPDQTLEEALNDLRQAIALNPPHLSWYQLTIEPNTLFGSRPPVLPDDDALWDIFEQGHQLLTAAGYQQYETSAYAKPGYQCQHNLNYWRFGDYLGIGCGAHGKVTFPGGRILRTTKTRHPRGYMQGRYLESQRDVSDDDKPFEFFMNRFRLLERAPRAEFVDYTGLTEAVIRQPIDEAIAQGYLTECEQYWQITRHGKLFLNSLLELFLAE
;
A
#
# COMPACT_ATOMS: atom_id res chain seq x y z
N MET A 1 8.07 -3.55 -16.48
CA MET A 1 8.04 -2.06 -16.61
C MET A 1 6.77 -1.64 -17.34
N GLN A 2 6.13 -0.57 -16.90
CA GLN A 2 4.97 -0.02 -17.58
C GLN A 2 5.43 0.78 -18.80
N LYS A 3 4.92 0.45 -19.99
CA LYS A 3 5.27 1.15 -21.23
C LYS A 3 4.55 2.49 -21.29
N VAL A 4 5.30 3.57 -21.54
CA VAL A 4 4.80 4.95 -21.59
C VAL A 4 5.34 5.62 -22.85
N VAL A 5 4.49 6.30 -23.61
CA VAL A 5 4.94 7.06 -24.78
C VAL A 5 5.38 8.47 -24.38
N LEU A 6 6.53 8.89 -24.86
CA LEU A 6 7.01 10.26 -24.71
C LEU A 6 6.67 11.07 -25.97
N ALA A 7 5.81 12.07 -25.82
CA ALA A 7 5.30 12.91 -26.91
C ALA A 7 6.35 13.97 -27.31
N THR A 8 7.50 13.53 -27.82
CA THR A 8 8.55 14.38 -28.37
C THR A 8 9.31 13.66 -29.47
N GLY A 9 9.76 14.40 -30.47
CA GLY A 9 10.71 13.94 -31.51
C GLY A 9 12.17 14.23 -31.15
N ASN A 10 12.46 14.87 -30.01
CA ASN A 10 13.81 15.21 -29.62
C ASN A 10 14.53 14.03 -28.95
N ALA A 11 15.46 13.40 -29.68
CA ALA A 11 16.22 12.25 -29.22
C ALA A 11 17.06 12.52 -27.95
N GLY A 12 17.46 13.77 -27.70
CA GLY A 12 18.17 14.16 -26.47
C GLY A 12 17.24 14.10 -25.25
N LYS A 13 16.05 14.69 -25.37
CA LYS A 13 15.02 14.64 -24.32
C LYS A 13 14.55 13.22 -24.04
N VAL A 14 14.39 12.39 -25.08
CA VAL A 14 14.03 10.98 -24.94
C VAL A 14 15.04 10.24 -24.09
N ARG A 15 16.33 10.33 -24.43
CA ARG A 15 17.40 9.66 -23.67
C ARG A 15 17.48 10.12 -22.21
N GLU A 16 17.35 11.41 -21.99
CA GLU A 16 17.40 11.99 -20.65
C GLU A 16 16.23 11.51 -19.79
N LEU A 17 14.98 11.63 -20.29
CA LEU A 17 13.79 11.21 -19.56
C LEU A 17 13.69 9.69 -19.44
N ALA A 18 14.09 8.92 -20.45
CA ALA A 18 14.14 7.46 -20.35
C ALA A 18 15.09 7.00 -19.24
N SER A 19 16.29 7.61 -19.15
CA SER A 19 17.23 7.30 -18.06
C SER A 19 16.67 7.65 -16.68
N LEU A 20 15.99 8.79 -16.54
CA LEU A 20 15.40 9.22 -15.27
C LEU A 20 14.18 8.37 -14.86
N LEU A 21 13.37 7.95 -15.84
CA LEU A 21 12.11 7.25 -15.59
C LEU A 21 12.29 5.73 -15.53
N SER A 22 13.40 5.18 -16.06
CA SER A 22 13.74 3.76 -15.90
C SER A 22 13.95 3.38 -14.43
N ASP A 23 14.55 4.28 -13.65
CA ASP A 23 14.73 4.09 -12.20
C ASP A 23 13.38 3.94 -11.46
N PHE A 24 12.29 4.32 -12.12
CA PHE A 24 10.92 4.25 -11.61
C PHE A 24 10.09 3.11 -12.22
N GLY A 25 10.71 2.17 -12.91
CA GLY A 25 10.03 1.03 -13.50
C GLY A 25 9.22 1.36 -14.76
N LEU A 26 9.46 2.53 -15.40
CA LEU A 26 8.83 2.93 -16.64
C LEU A 26 9.71 2.60 -17.85
N ASP A 27 9.10 2.00 -18.85
CA ASP A 27 9.71 1.78 -20.17
C ASP A 27 9.24 2.91 -21.11
N VAL A 28 10.10 3.91 -21.31
CA VAL A 28 9.79 5.12 -22.09
C VAL A 28 10.15 4.92 -23.54
N VAL A 29 9.16 5.02 -24.42
CA VAL A 29 9.30 4.91 -25.86
C VAL A 29 8.97 6.24 -26.53
N ALA A 30 9.81 6.70 -27.45
CA ALA A 30 9.52 7.93 -28.20
C ALA A 30 8.31 7.75 -29.13
N GLN A 31 7.46 8.77 -29.26
CA GLN A 31 6.34 8.72 -30.17
C GLN A 31 6.75 8.43 -31.62
N THR A 32 7.92 8.91 -32.03
CA THR A 32 8.48 8.69 -33.38
C THR A 32 8.84 7.22 -33.63
N GLU A 33 9.27 6.47 -32.60
CA GLU A 33 9.51 5.03 -32.73
C GLU A 33 8.21 4.23 -32.91
N LEU A 34 7.07 4.81 -32.52
CA LEU A 34 5.74 4.24 -32.68
C LEU A 34 5.03 4.79 -33.91
N GLY A 35 5.70 5.56 -34.77
CA GLY A 35 5.14 6.13 -36.00
C GLY A 35 4.12 7.23 -35.77
N VAL A 36 4.17 7.93 -34.64
CA VAL A 36 3.25 9.01 -34.29
C VAL A 36 3.89 10.36 -34.59
N ASP A 37 3.20 11.17 -35.40
CA ASP A 37 3.60 12.54 -35.71
C ASP A 37 3.34 13.48 -34.53
N SER A 38 4.03 14.64 -34.53
CA SER A 38 3.86 15.66 -33.50
C SER A 38 2.46 16.27 -33.57
N ALA A 39 1.87 16.53 -32.41
CA ALA A 39 0.60 17.25 -32.33
C ALA A 39 0.76 18.72 -32.73
N GLU A 40 -0.28 19.33 -33.26
CA GLU A 40 -0.37 20.76 -33.47
C GLU A 40 -0.52 21.47 -32.11
N GLU A 41 0.33 22.46 -31.84
CA GLU A 41 0.33 23.25 -30.60
C GLU A 41 -0.62 24.46 -30.77
N THR A 42 -1.88 24.28 -30.43
CA THR A 42 -2.94 25.31 -30.54
C THR A 42 -3.29 25.97 -29.20
N GLY A 43 -2.69 25.54 -28.12
CA GLY A 43 -2.92 26.10 -26.78
C GLY A 43 -2.28 27.47 -26.59
N LEU A 44 -2.82 28.24 -25.65
CA LEU A 44 -2.33 29.58 -25.28
C LEU A 44 -1.31 29.55 -24.14
N THR A 45 -1.14 28.39 -23.49
CA THR A 45 -0.23 28.20 -22.36
C THR A 45 0.64 26.96 -22.54
N PHE A 46 1.77 26.89 -21.85
CA PHE A 46 2.63 25.71 -21.80
C PHE A 46 1.86 24.46 -21.31
N ILE A 47 0.94 24.63 -20.33
CA ILE A 47 0.14 23.53 -19.79
C ILE A 47 -0.80 22.99 -20.86
N GLU A 48 -1.53 23.84 -21.57
CA GLU A 48 -2.43 23.40 -22.65
C GLU A 48 -1.70 22.66 -23.75
N ASN A 49 -0.55 23.19 -24.22
CA ASN A 49 0.25 22.54 -25.26
C ASN A 49 0.82 21.19 -24.79
N ALA A 50 1.31 21.09 -23.56
CA ALA A 50 1.79 19.83 -23.00
C ALA A 50 0.65 18.79 -22.90
N ILE A 51 -0.56 19.20 -22.46
CA ILE A 51 -1.75 18.32 -22.44
C ILE A 51 -2.14 17.89 -23.86
N LEU A 52 -2.17 18.80 -24.83
CA LEU A 52 -2.50 18.50 -26.23
C LEU A 52 -1.53 17.44 -26.79
N LYS A 53 -0.24 17.64 -26.61
CA LYS A 53 0.79 16.66 -27.05
C LYS A 53 0.63 15.30 -26.38
N ALA A 54 0.43 15.28 -25.07
CA ALA A 54 0.23 14.02 -24.35
C ALA A 54 -1.05 13.29 -24.77
N ARG A 55 -2.17 14.01 -24.95
CA ARG A 55 -3.45 13.43 -25.43
C ARG A 55 -3.33 12.86 -26.83
N HIS A 56 -2.67 13.57 -27.73
CA HIS A 56 -2.44 13.09 -29.08
C HIS A 56 -1.66 11.77 -29.09
N ALA A 57 -0.51 11.74 -28.38
CA ALA A 57 0.30 10.55 -28.28
C ALA A 57 -0.44 9.37 -27.62
N ALA A 58 -1.17 9.62 -26.52
CA ALA A 58 -1.98 8.59 -25.86
C ALA A 58 -3.10 8.05 -26.76
N LYS A 59 -3.76 8.93 -27.53
CA LYS A 59 -4.83 8.54 -28.46
C LYS A 59 -4.32 7.66 -29.61
N MET A 60 -3.15 8.01 -30.15
CA MET A 60 -2.57 7.30 -31.29
C MET A 60 -1.95 5.96 -30.91
N THR A 61 -1.45 5.83 -29.67
CA THR A 61 -0.72 4.63 -29.23
C THR A 61 -1.54 3.71 -28.32
N GLY A 62 -2.60 4.21 -27.70
CA GLY A 62 -3.31 3.50 -26.63
C GLY A 62 -2.51 3.37 -25.34
N LEU A 63 -1.35 4.01 -25.20
CA LEU A 63 -0.47 3.96 -24.04
C LEU A 63 -0.64 5.21 -23.16
N PRO A 64 -0.29 5.13 -21.88
CA PRO A 64 -0.04 6.33 -21.08
C PRO A 64 1.00 7.22 -21.76
N ALA A 65 0.86 8.53 -21.61
CA ALA A 65 1.73 9.48 -22.31
C ALA A 65 2.34 10.53 -21.40
N ILE A 66 3.59 10.86 -21.66
CA ILE A 66 4.29 12.02 -21.07
C ILE A 66 4.56 13.03 -22.17
N ALA A 67 4.32 14.30 -21.90
CA ALA A 67 4.72 15.41 -22.76
C ALA A 67 5.35 16.52 -21.95
N ASP A 68 6.28 17.25 -22.58
CA ASP A 68 6.82 18.48 -22.04
C ASP A 68 6.51 19.66 -22.96
N ASP A 69 6.36 20.82 -22.35
CA ASP A 69 6.41 22.10 -23.04
C ASP A 69 7.20 23.12 -22.22
N SER A 70 8.05 23.90 -22.88
CA SER A 70 8.98 24.80 -22.20
C SER A 70 9.34 26.00 -23.05
N GLY A 71 9.64 27.11 -22.39
CA GLY A 71 10.05 28.33 -23.07
C GLY A 71 10.42 29.46 -22.10
N LEU A 72 10.79 30.59 -22.68
CA LEU A 72 11.18 31.79 -21.99
C LEU A 72 10.06 32.82 -22.02
N ALA A 73 9.67 33.35 -20.87
CA ALA A 73 8.74 34.46 -20.75
C ALA A 73 9.47 35.70 -20.22
N VAL A 74 9.30 36.87 -20.89
CA VAL A 74 9.89 38.15 -20.49
C VAL A 74 8.77 39.09 -20.04
N ASP A 75 8.86 39.57 -18.79
CA ASP A 75 7.77 40.26 -18.12
C ASP A 75 7.32 41.53 -18.89
N VAL A 76 8.27 42.36 -19.32
CA VAL A 76 7.99 43.61 -20.06
C VAL A 76 7.39 43.36 -21.44
N LEU A 77 7.54 42.18 -21.99
CA LEU A 77 6.94 41.79 -23.27
C LEU A 77 5.61 41.05 -23.10
N GLY A 78 4.98 41.12 -21.91
CA GLY A 78 3.73 40.45 -21.63
C GLY A 78 3.85 38.91 -21.69
N GLY A 79 5.03 38.36 -21.42
CA GLY A 79 5.31 36.95 -21.46
C GLY A 79 5.88 36.41 -22.78
N ALA A 80 6.03 37.24 -23.82
CA ALA A 80 6.71 36.82 -25.05
C ALA A 80 8.22 36.57 -24.79
N PRO A 81 8.88 35.67 -25.52
CA PRO A 81 8.39 34.77 -26.58
C PRO A 81 7.39 33.70 -26.12
N GLY A 82 7.38 33.30 -24.85
CA GLY A 82 6.41 32.36 -24.29
C GLY A 82 6.40 30.99 -25.03
N ILE A 83 5.22 30.54 -25.40
CA ILE A 83 5.02 29.28 -26.16
C ILE A 83 5.63 29.30 -27.57
N TYR A 84 6.03 30.47 -28.05
CA TYR A 84 6.71 30.64 -29.34
C TYR A 84 8.22 30.67 -29.22
N SER A 85 8.80 30.30 -28.07
CA SER A 85 10.25 30.41 -27.81
C SER A 85 11.11 29.75 -28.87
N ALA A 86 10.73 28.56 -29.33
CA ALA A 86 11.50 27.85 -30.36
C ALA A 86 11.36 28.45 -31.78
N ARG A 87 10.30 29.22 -32.04
CA ARG A 87 9.97 29.79 -33.35
C ARG A 87 9.73 31.32 -33.29
N TYR A 88 10.38 32.00 -32.34
CA TYR A 88 10.17 33.42 -32.11
C TYR A 88 10.52 34.28 -33.32
N SER A 89 11.56 33.89 -34.08
CA SER A 89 11.94 34.55 -35.35
C SER A 89 11.24 34.01 -36.59
N GLY A 90 10.40 32.97 -36.43
CA GLY A 90 9.66 32.30 -37.51
C GLY A 90 9.81 30.79 -37.46
N GLU A 91 9.03 30.11 -38.28
CA GLU A 91 9.15 28.64 -38.45
C GLU A 91 10.57 28.32 -38.98
N ASN A 92 11.20 27.31 -38.40
CA ASN A 92 12.59 26.90 -38.69
C ASN A 92 13.68 27.91 -38.27
N ALA A 93 13.37 28.85 -37.38
CA ALA A 93 14.39 29.76 -36.84
C ALA A 93 15.42 28.98 -36.00
N THR A 94 16.70 29.38 -36.14
CA THR A 94 17.76 28.88 -35.26
C THR A 94 17.72 29.54 -33.88
N ASP A 95 18.32 28.90 -32.89
CA ASP A 95 18.48 29.47 -31.53
C ASP A 95 19.13 30.86 -31.59
N GLN A 96 20.13 31.01 -32.43
CA GLN A 96 20.82 32.29 -32.63
C GLN A 96 19.89 33.40 -33.17
N GLN A 97 19.05 33.09 -34.17
CA GLN A 97 18.08 34.02 -34.72
C GLN A 97 17.01 34.42 -33.70
N ASN A 98 16.53 33.49 -32.89
CA ASN A 98 15.58 33.76 -31.82
C ASN A 98 16.19 34.65 -30.74
N LEU A 99 17.43 34.37 -30.33
CA LEU A 99 18.19 35.16 -29.36
C LEU A 99 18.44 36.60 -29.86
N GLU A 100 18.91 36.78 -31.09
CA GLU A 100 19.15 38.08 -31.70
C GLU A 100 17.88 38.90 -31.82
N LYS A 101 16.77 38.30 -32.22
CA LYS A 101 15.47 38.98 -32.24
C LYS A 101 15.05 39.45 -30.85
N LEU A 102 15.26 38.65 -29.82
CA LEU A 102 14.90 39.01 -28.45
C LEU A 102 15.79 40.18 -27.96
N LEU A 103 17.09 40.16 -28.20
CA LEU A 103 18.01 41.25 -27.87
C LEU A 103 17.61 42.55 -28.61
N HIS A 104 17.27 42.43 -29.89
CA HIS A 104 16.80 43.57 -30.67
C HIS A 104 15.50 44.17 -30.11
N THR A 105 14.53 43.30 -29.75
CA THR A 105 13.26 43.73 -29.17
C THR A 105 13.45 44.46 -27.83
N LEU A 106 14.44 44.02 -27.04
CA LEU A 106 14.72 44.57 -25.72
C LEU A 106 15.78 45.71 -25.71
N ARG A 107 16.28 46.17 -26.88
CA ARG A 107 17.42 47.10 -26.94
C ARG A 107 17.19 48.41 -26.14
N ASP A 108 15.96 48.94 -26.18
CA ASP A 108 15.57 50.20 -25.54
C ASP A 108 14.94 49.97 -24.15
N VAL A 109 14.87 48.73 -23.66
CA VAL A 109 14.33 48.38 -22.35
C VAL A 109 15.41 48.60 -21.29
N PRO A 110 15.13 49.36 -20.21
CA PRO A 110 16.05 49.54 -19.09
C PRO A 110 16.40 48.22 -18.40
N ASP A 111 17.58 48.15 -17.79
CA ASP A 111 18.09 46.89 -17.17
C ASP A 111 17.22 46.43 -16.01
N ASP A 112 16.61 47.32 -15.26
CA ASP A 112 15.69 47.05 -14.16
C ASP A 112 14.32 46.52 -14.61
N LYS A 113 14.03 46.42 -15.91
CA LYS A 113 12.78 45.92 -16.50
C LYS A 113 12.99 44.70 -17.42
N ARG A 114 14.13 44.06 -17.32
CA ARG A 114 14.49 42.91 -18.18
C ARG A 114 14.29 41.54 -17.50
N GLN A 115 13.41 41.51 -16.47
CA GLN A 115 13.08 40.26 -15.77
C GLN A 115 12.46 39.26 -16.74
N ALA A 116 12.89 38.02 -16.60
CA ALA A 116 12.43 36.92 -17.41
C ALA A 116 12.36 35.63 -16.59
N ARG A 117 11.62 34.65 -17.09
CA ARG A 117 11.53 33.33 -16.49
C ARG A 117 11.54 32.25 -17.55
N PHE A 118 12.38 31.27 -17.39
CA PHE A 118 12.15 30.02 -18.06
C PHE A 118 11.01 29.27 -17.38
N HIS A 119 10.17 28.65 -18.20
CA HIS A 119 9.10 27.75 -17.78
C HIS A 119 9.34 26.36 -18.37
N CYS A 120 9.07 25.32 -17.60
CA CYS A 120 9.02 23.96 -18.06
C CYS A 120 7.79 23.30 -17.44
N VAL A 121 6.96 22.71 -18.28
CA VAL A 121 5.79 21.94 -17.88
C VAL A 121 5.99 20.51 -18.35
N LEU A 122 5.76 19.58 -17.45
CA LEU A 122 5.65 18.16 -17.75
C LEU A 122 4.23 17.69 -17.44
N VAL A 123 3.63 16.94 -18.37
CA VAL A 123 2.29 16.38 -18.21
C VAL A 123 2.36 14.88 -18.37
N TYR A 124 1.70 14.14 -17.49
CA TYR A 124 1.44 12.72 -17.64
C TYR A 124 -0.06 12.46 -17.72
N LEU A 125 -0.46 11.61 -18.67
CA LEU A 125 -1.81 11.10 -18.87
C LEU A 125 -1.82 9.58 -18.79
N ARG A 126 -2.77 9.02 -18.05
CA ARG A 126 -2.99 7.57 -17.97
C ARG A 126 -3.63 7.01 -19.24
N HIS A 127 -4.44 7.81 -19.91
CA HIS A 127 -5.11 7.53 -21.19
C HIS A 127 -5.53 8.85 -21.86
N ALA A 128 -5.92 8.78 -23.12
CA ALA A 128 -6.25 9.97 -23.92
C ALA A 128 -7.36 10.87 -23.34
N GLU A 129 -8.32 10.29 -22.64
CA GLU A 129 -9.46 11.01 -22.05
C GLU A 129 -9.30 11.20 -20.53
N ASP A 130 -8.07 11.12 -20.01
CA ASP A 130 -7.82 11.32 -18.59
C ASP A 130 -8.31 12.69 -18.12
N PRO A 131 -9.31 12.75 -17.22
CA PRO A 131 -9.87 14.02 -16.74
C PRO A 131 -9.00 14.69 -15.68
N THR A 132 -8.01 13.97 -15.14
CA THR A 132 -7.14 14.43 -14.06
C THR A 132 -5.67 14.21 -14.39
N PRO A 133 -5.14 14.92 -15.42
CA PRO A 133 -3.74 14.82 -15.78
C PRO A 133 -2.84 15.26 -14.64
N ILE A 134 -1.66 14.65 -14.55
CA ILE A 134 -0.62 15.11 -13.64
C ILE A 134 0.15 16.19 -14.36
N VAL A 135 0.21 17.38 -13.76
CA VAL A 135 0.91 18.54 -14.32
C VAL A 135 1.97 19.00 -13.33
N CYS A 136 3.22 18.96 -13.77
CA CYS A 136 4.35 19.50 -13.04
C CYS A 136 4.83 20.78 -13.74
N HIS A 137 4.91 21.90 -13.02
CA HIS A 137 5.34 23.19 -13.56
C HIS A 137 6.52 23.72 -12.76
N GLY A 138 7.67 23.87 -13.40
CA GLY A 138 8.84 24.55 -12.87
C GLY A 138 9.03 25.91 -13.50
N SER A 139 9.57 26.87 -12.73
CA SER A 139 9.98 28.16 -13.26
C SER A 139 11.35 28.58 -12.71
N TRP A 140 12.17 29.18 -13.54
CA TRP A 140 13.50 29.65 -13.22
C TRP A 140 13.60 31.14 -13.47
N PRO A 141 13.65 31.98 -12.43
CA PRO A 141 13.74 33.45 -12.60
C PRO A 141 15.15 33.87 -12.99
N GLY A 142 15.24 34.89 -13.83
CA GLY A 142 16.49 35.48 -14.28
C GLY A 142 16.26 36.83 -14.94
N VAL A 143 17.29 37.35 -15.58
CA VAL A 143 17.29 38.65 -16.25
C VAL A 143 17.92 38.53 -17.64
N ILE A 144 17.35 39.17 -18.66
CA ILE A 144 17.94 39.15 -20.00
C ILE A 144 19.08 40.17 -20.07
N THR A 145 20.28 39.71 -20.39
CA THR A 145 21.47 40.56 -20.59
C THR A 145 21.37 41.38 -21.87
N ARG A 146 22.26 42.38 -22.02
CA ARG A 146 22.38 43.14 -23.26
C ARG A 146 23.23 42.48 -24.32
N GLN A 147 24.10 41.55 -23.90
CA GLN A 147 25.01 40.80 -24.76
C GLN A 147 25.06 39.33 -24.32
N ALA A 148 25.29 38.46 -25.28
CA ALA A 148 25.46 37.06 -25.00
C ALA A 148 26.80 36.79 -24.31
N ALA A 149 26.82 35.88 -23.34
CA ALA A 149 28.02 35.38 -22.66
C ALA A 149 27.92 33.86 -22.45
N GLY A 150 29.06 33.17 -22.53
CA GLY A 150 29.15 31.74 -22.44
C GLY A 150 28.84 31.01 -23.75
N ASN A 151 29.32 29.75 -23.84
CA ASN A 151 29.19 28.91 -25.03
C ASN A 151 28.44 27.58 -24.74
N GLY A 152 27.94 27.42 -23.52
CA GLY A 152 27.19 26.22 -23.09
C GLY A 152 25.70 26.39 -23.25
N GLY A 153 24.97 25.27 -23.16
CA GLY A 153 23.51 25.29 -23.16
C GLY A 153 22.89 25.35 -24.56
N PHE A 154 21.66 25.86 -24.64
CA PHE A 154 20.86 25.96 -25.88
C PHE A 154 19.87 27.14 -25.78
N GLY A 155 19.31 27.52 -26.92
CA GLY A 155 18.29 28.57 -26.98
C GLY A 155 18.74 29.90 -26.44
N TYR A 156 18.07 30.41 -25.42
CA TYR A 156 18.31 31.72 -24.81
C TYR A 156 19.33 31.70 -23.67
N ASP A 157 19.96 30.58 -23.35
CA ASP A 157 20.92 30.44 -22.24
C ASP A 157 22.05 31.51 -22.25
N PRO A 158 22.62 31.89 -23.41
CA PRO A 158 23.69 32.90 -23.45
C PRO A 158 23.27 34.30 -23.00
N ILE A 159 22.00 34.62 -23.02
CA ILE A 159 21.47 35.94 -22.62
C ILE A 159 20.64 35.89 -21.35
N PHE A 160 20.45 34.73 -20.76
CA PHE A 160 19.70 34.54 -19.53
C PHE A 160 20.63 34.57 -18.32
N PHE A 161 20.69 35.70 -17.64
CA PHE A 161 21.52 35.90 -16.45
C PHE A 161 20.82 35.41 -15.20
N VAL A 162 21.55 34.67 -14.36
CA VAL A 162 21.10 34.09 -13.09
C VAL A 162 21.70 34.89 -11.94
N PRO A 163 20.93 35.79 -11.30
CA PRO A 163 21.47 36.69 -10.28
C PRO A 163 22.13 35.99 -9.09
N SER A 164 21.61 34.84 -8.68
CA SER A 164 22.16 34.06 -7.56
C SER A 164 23.56 33.51 -7.83
N GLU A 165 23.90 33.28 -9.10
CA GLU A 165 25.20 32.70 -9.52
C GLU A 165 26.13 33.74 -10.11
N GLY A 166 25.61 34.93 -10.45
CA GLY A 166 26.40 35.99 -11.09
C GLY A 166 26.89 35.67 -12.51
N LYS A 167 26.22 34.73 -13.20
CA LYS A 167 26.61 34.21 -14.52
C LYS A 167 25.37 34.07 -15.41
N THR A 168 25.58 33.98 -16.73
CA THR A 168 24.52 33.53 -17.63
C THR A 168 24.32 32.01 -17.54
N ALA A 169 23.14 31.52 -17.95
CA ALA A 169 22.86 30.10 -17.98
C ALA A 169 23.84 29.30 -18.86
N ALA A 170 24.39 29.95 -19.91
CA ALA A 170 25.40 29.34 -20.78
C ALA A 170 26.79 29.22 -20.13
N GLU A 171 27.06 29.94 -19.06
CA GLU A 171 28.31 29.88 -18.31
C GLU A 171 28.24 28.91 -17.12
N LEU A 172 27.04 28.43 -16.75
CA LEU A 172 26.86 27.50 -15.66
C LEU A 172 27.26 26.07 -16.07
N THR A 173 27.94 25.38 -15.16
CA THR A 173 28.20 23.95 -15.30
C THR A 173 26.89 23.14 -15.22
N ARG A 174 26.93 21.86 -15.64
CA ARG A 174 25.80 20.95 -15.53
C ARG A 174 25.35 20.76 -14.08
N GLU A 175 26.29 20.71 -13.14
CA GLU A 175 26.03 20.56 -11.70
C GLU A 175 25.41 21.83 -11.10
N GLU A 176 25.89 23.03 -11.51
CA GLU A 176 25.29 24.30 -11.11
C GLU A 176 23.85 24.42 -11.63
N LYS A 177 23.61 24.08 -12.91
CA LYS A 177 22.26 24.08 -13.50
C LYS A 177 21.30 23.13 -12.79
N ALA A 178 21.76 21.95 -12.35
CA ALA A 178 20.93 20.95 -11.68
C ALA A 178 20.35 21.41 -10.32
N ARG A 179 20.84 22.51 -9.76
CA ARG A 179 20.29 23.09 -8.52
C ARG A 179 18.98 23.86 -8.73
N PHE A 180 18.61 24.15 -9.98
CA PHE A 180 17.41 24.92 -10.28
C PHE A 180 16.23 24.02 -10.64
N PRO A 181 15.02 24.29 -10.09
CA PRO A 181 13.85 23.39 -10.22
C PRO A 181 13.43 23.08 -11.65
N ILE A 182 13.72 23.97 -12.59
CA ILE A 182 13.36 23.77 -14.00
C ILE A 182 14.33 22.85 -14.74
N VAL A 183 15.57 22.78 -14.27
CA VAL A 183 16.62 21.92 -14.84
C VAL A 183 16.64 20.57 -14.14
N ASP A 184 16.17 20.53 -12.89
CA ASP A 184 16.04 19.29 -12.15
C ASP A 184 14.75 18.54 -12.57
N LYS A 185 14.82 17.92 -13.73
CA LYS A 185 13.77 17.00 -14.20
C LYS A 185 13.58 15.81 -13.25
N ARG A 186 14.55 15.52 -12.36
CA ARG A 186 14.40 14.50 -11.32
C ARG A 186 13.30 14.87 -10.35
N SER A 187 13.22 16.13 -9.93
CA SER A 187 12.12 16.62 -9.08
C SER A 187 10.77 16.51 -9.79
N SER A 188 10.70 16.85 -11.08
CA SER A 188 9.47 16.70 -11.87
C SER A 188 9.10 15.22 -12.07
N CYS A 189 10.08 14.34 -12.34
CA CYS A 189 9.88 12.91 -12.40
C CYS A 189 9.48 12.32 -11.03
N CYS A 190 10.02 12.84 -9.94
CA CYS A 190 9.65 12.48 -8.58
C CYS A 190 8.17 12.80 -8.30
N TRP A 191 7.69 13.98 -8.73
CA TRP A 191 6.27 14.35 -8.64
C TRP A 191 5.36 13.49 -9.52
N MET A 192 5.79 13.14 -10.73
CA MET A 192 5.06 12.19 -11.59
C MET A 192 4.95 10.83 -10.92
N ARG A 193 6.05 10.33 -10.36
CA ARG A 193 6.03 9.10 -9.58
C ARG A 193 5.07 9.19 -8.39
N TYR A 194 5.12 10.29 -7.64
CA TYR A 194 4.25 10.55 -6.51
C TYR A 194 2.77 10.40 -6.87
N ALA A 195 2.38 10.93 -8.03
CA ALA A 195 1.00 10.91 -8.49
C ALA A 195 0.64 9.64 -9.30
N MET A 196 1.64 8.88 -9.78
CA MET A 196 1.47 7.59 -10.48
C MET A 196 1.58 6.39 -9.52
N ALA A 197 2.12 6.58 -8.31
CA ALA A 197 2.27 5.50 -7.35
C ALA A 197 0.93 4.80 -7.11
N LYS A 198 0.92 3.49 -7.34
CA LYS A 198 -0.24 2.67 -7.07
C LYS A 198 -0.37 2.49 -5.57
N LEU A 199 -1.36 3.15 -4.99
CA LEU A 199 -1.65 2.96 -3.57
C LEU A 199 -2.03 1.50 -3.29
N PRO A 200 -1.62 0.95 -2.13
CA PRO A 200 -2.02 -0.38 -1.72
C PRO A 200 -3.55 -0.53 -1.68
N PRO A 201 -4.09 -1.74 -1.88
CA PRO A 201 -5.51 -2.00 -1.64
C PRO A 201 -5.89 -1.63 -0.20
N LEU A 202 -7.13 -1.14 -0.01
CA LEU A 202 -7.62 -0.69 1.28
C LEU A 202 -8.59 -1.70 1.90
N SER A 203 -8.42 -1.94 3.19
CA SER A 203 -9.28 -2.75 4.06
C SER A 203 -9.80 -1.93 5.23
N LEU A 204 -10.80 -2.46 5.93
CA LEU A 204 -11.28 -1.94 7.20
C LEU A 204 -11.17 -3.03 8.28
N TYR A 205 -10.50 -2.73 9.39
CA TYR A 205 -10.50 -3.53 10.60
C TYR A 205 -11.37 -2.88 11.67
N ILE A 206 -12.26 -3.67 12.28
CA ILE A 206 -13.17 -3.22 13.36
C ILE A 206 -12.87 -4.06 14.59
N HIS A 207 -12.51 -3.40 15.69
CA HIS A 207 -12.17 -4.06 16.94
C HIS A 207 -13.32 -4.04 17.93
N ILE A 208 -13.70 -5.22 18.43
CA ILE A 208 -14.68 -5.42 19.50
C ILE A 208 -13.92 -5.88 20.75
N PRO A 209 -13.85 -5.07 21.83
CA PRO A 209 -12.88 -5.31 22.90
C PRO A 209 -13.33 -6.29 23.98
N TRP A 210 -14.56 -6.79 23.98
CA TRP A 210 -15.06 -7.60 25.09
C TRP A 210 -14.97 -9.08 24.84
N CYS A 211 -14.67 -9.82 25.94
CA CYS A 211 -14.79 -11.26 26.03
C CYS A 211 -15.62 -11.62 27.26
N VAL A 212 -16.34 -12.75 27.22
CA VAL A 212 -16.98 -13.31 28.42
C VAL A 212 -15.90 -13.64 29.45
N GLN A 213 -14.83 -14.30 29.01
CA GLN A 213 -13.65 -14.63 29.80
C GLN A 213 -12.38 -14.47 28.96
N LYS A 214 -11.35 -13.82 29.53
CA LYS A 214 -10.05 -13.69 28.85
C LYS A 214 -9.25 -14.98 29.01
N CYS A 215 -8.81 -15.54 27.90
CA CYS A 215 -7.97 -16.74 27.89
C CYS A 215 -6.56 -16.45 28.43
N PRO A 216 -5.91 -17.40 29.15
CA PRO A 216 -4.61 -17.17 29.79
C PRO A 216 -3.44 -16.96 28.83
N TYR A 217 -3.57 -17.32 27.56
CA TYR A 217 -2.57 -17.14 26.52
C TYR A 217 -2.79 -15.88 25.65
N CYS A 218 -3.97 -15.22 25.77
CA CYS A 218 -4.40 -14.18 24.87
C CYS A 218 -3.71 -12.84 25.17
N ASP A 219 -2.98 -12.30 24.22
CA ASP A 219 -2.31 -10.99 24.24
C ASP A 219 -3.13 -9.86 23.59
N PHE A 220 -4.24 -10.20 22.92
CA PHE A 220 -5.11 -9.22 22.26
C PHE A 220 -5.66 -8.18 23.24
N ASN A 221 -5.97 -6.98 22.72
CA ASN A 221 -6.64 -5.94 23.49
C ASN A 221 -8.08 -6.35 23.82
N SER A 222 -8.23 -7.29 24.72
CA SER A 222 -9.52 -7.82 25.16
C SER A 222 -9.74 -7.62 26.64
N HIS A 223 -10.98 -7.29 26.99
CA HIS A 223 -11.40 -6.97 28.34
C HIS A 223 -12.55 -7.88 28.77
N ALA A 224 -12.44 -8.45 29.97
CA ALA A 224 -13.54 -9.24 30.54
C ALA A 224 -14.80 -8.35 30.68
N LEU A 225 -15.91 -8.84 30.17
CA LEU A 225 -17.18 -8.15 30.22
C LEU A 225 -17.68 -8.04 31.68
N LYS A 226 -18.02 -6.80 32.09
CA LYS A 226 -18.63 -6.52 33.37
C LYS A 226 -20.04 -5.99 33.12
N GLY A 227 -21.04 -6.86 33.17
CA GLY A 227 -22.43 -6.51 32.86
C GLY A 227 -22.80 -6.83 31.40
N GLU A 228 -23.69 -6.06 30.81
CA GLU A 228 -24.14 -6.22 29.44
C GLU A 228 -23.23 -5.48 28.45
N VAL A 229 -23.17 -5.97 27.21
CA VAL A 229 -22.47 -5.27 26.11
C VAL A 229 -23.27 -4.02 25.75
N PRO A 230 -22.65 -2.83 25.75
CA PRO A 230 -23.36 -1.60 25.36
C PRO A 230 -23.43 -1.50 23.82
N HIS A 231 -24.29 -2.33 23.21
CA HIS A 231 -24.35 -2.56 21.77
C HIS A 231 -24.48 -1.28 20.96
N ASP A 232 -25.54 -0.51 21.19
CA ASP A 232 -25.88 0.65 20.37
C ASP A 232 -24.90 1.80 20.61
N ASP A 233 -24.52 2.02 21.88
CA ASP A 233 -23.58 3.07 22.24
C ASP A 233 -22.19 2.80 21.63
N TYR A 234 -21.71 1.57 21.72
CA TYR A 234 -20.41 1.21 21.12
C TYR A 234 -20.43 1.30 19.59
N VAL A 235 -21.50 0.86 18.94
CA VAL A 235 -21.66 1.00 17.47
C VAL A 235 -21.65 2.46 17.07
N GLN A 236 -22.32 3.34 17.83
CA GLN A 236 -22.27 4.78 17.55
C GLN A 236 -20.86 5.34 17.68
N HIS A 237 -20.09 4.91 18.69
CA HIS A 237 -18.68 5.30 18.83
C HIS A 237 -17.81 4.76 17.69
N LEU A 238 -18.04 3.54 17.21
CA LEU A 238 -17.34 3.01 16.04
C LEU A 238 -17.60 3.84 14.78
N LEU A 239 -18.85 4.27 14.57
CA LEU A 239 -19.20 5.09 13.41
C LEU A 239 -18.63 6.52 13.51
N ASN A 240 -18.61 7.09 14.70
CA ASN A 240 -17.96 8.40 14.94
C ASN A 240 -16.44 8.32 14.76
N ASP A 241 -15.81 7.22 15.19
CA ASP A 241 -14.39 6.95 14.95
C ASP A 241 -14.09 6.82 13.45
N LEU A 242 -14.96 6.13 12.72
CA LEU A 242 -14.86 6.03 11.27
C LEU A 242 -15.01 7.40 10.57
N ASP A 243 -15.94 8.24 11.03
CA ASP A 243 -16.12 9.60 10.50
C ASP A 243 -14.83 10.43 10.60
N ALA A 244 -14.06 10.25 11.67
CA ALA A 244 -12.78 10.92 11.84
C ALA A 244 -11.69 10.40 10.86
N ASP A 245 -11.77 9.13 10.46
CA ASP A 245 -10.76 8.46 9.64
C ASP A 245 -11.11 8.41 8.14
N VAL A 246 -12.34 8.72 7.73
CA VAL A 246 -12.81 8.61 6.32
C VAL A 246 -11.90 9.32 5.32
N ALA A 247 -11.34 10.47 5.69
CA ALA A 247 -10.43 11.22 4.83
C ALA A 247 -9.17 10.42 4.46
N TRP A 248 -8.72 9.50 5.32
CA TRP A 248 -7.57 8.65 5.07
C TRP A 248 -7.85 7.53 4.04
N ALA A 249 -9.12 7.24 3.78
CA ALA A 249 -9.49 6.33 2.69
C ALA A 249 -9.11 6.90 1.31
N GLN A 250 -8.99 8.22 1.17
CA GLN A 250 -8.60 8.90 -0.08
C GLN A 250 -9.48 8.51 -1.28
N GLY A 251 -10.79 8.27 -1.03
CA GLY A 251 -11.75 7.86 -2.06
C GLY A 251 -11.55 6.43 -2.59
N ARG A 252 -10.62 5.66 -2.02
CA ARG A 252 -10.36 4.27 -2.45
C ARG A 252 -11.53 3.34 -2.10
N GLU A 253 -11.70 2.33 -2.93
CA GLU A 253 -12.61 1.22 -2.67
C GLU A 253 -12.07 0.32 -1.55
N VAL A 254 -12.91 0.01 -0.56
CA VAL A 254 -12.62 -0.94 0.52
C VAL A 254 -13.03 -2.33 0.07
N LYS A 255 -12.06 -3.24 -0.02
CA LYS A 255 -12.28 -4.59 -0.56
C LYS A 255 -12.60 -5.63 0.49
N THR A 256 -12.20 -5.39 1.74
CA THR A 256 -12.44 -6.34 2.84
C THR A 256 -12.73 -5.60 4.14
N ILE A 257 -13.60 -6.19 4.95
CA ILE A 257 -13.85 -5.82 6.34
C ILE A 257 -13.52 -7.02 7.21
N PHE A 258 -12.83 -6.80 8.32
CA PHE A 258 -12.59 -7.82 9.32
C PHE A 258 -13.01 -7.31 10.69
N ILE A 259 -13.93 -8.01 11.32
CA ILE A 259 -14.47 -7.68 12.65
C ILE A 259 -13.89 -8.69 13.62
N GLY A 260 -12.94 -8.22 14.43
CA GLY A 260 -12.14 -9.07 15.30
C GLY A 260 -11.93 -8.48 16.70
N GLY A 261 -11.00 -9.05 17.43
CA GLY A 261 -10.51 -8.55 18.72
C GLY A 261 -10.79 -9.45 19.89
N GLY A 262 -11.72 -9.06 20.76
CA GLY A 262 -12.14 -9.91 21.88
C GLY A 262 -13.09 -11.02 21.42
N THR A 263 -14.37 -10.73 21.36
CA THR A 263 -15.41 -11.66 20.89
C THR A 263 -16.49 -10.89 20.14
N PRO A 264 -16.33 -10.64 18.83
CA PRO A 264 -17.31 -9.93 18.02
C PRO A 264 -18.71 -10.53 18.04
N SER A 265 -18.82 -11.85 18.18
CA SER A 265 -20.09 -12.56 18.28
C SER A 265 -20.90 -12.26 19.55
N LEU A 266 -20.37 -11.45 20.45
CA LEU A 266 -21.15 -10.86 21.55
C LEU A 266 -22.09 -9.75 21.08
N LEU A 267 -21.82 -9.08 19.95
CA LEU A 267 -22.74 -8.07 19.41
C LEU A 267 -24.06 -8.72 18.98
N SER A 268 -25.15 -8.01 19.19
CA SER A 268 -26.45 -8.45 18.70
C SER A 268 -26.56 -8.34 17.18
N GLY A 269 -27.46 -9.12 16.57
CA GLY A 269 -27.75 -9.03 15.13
C GLY A 269 -28.13 -7.61 14.68
N PRO A 270 -29.07 -6.92 15.36
CA PRO A 270 -29.40 -5.53 15.05
C PRO A 270 -28.23 -4.55 15.17
N ALA A 271 -27.37 -4.70 16.17
CA ALA A 271 -26.16 -3.87 16.31
C ALA A 271 -25.19 -4.10 15.13
N MET A 272 -25.01 -5.34 14.70
CA MET A 272 -24.19 -5.67 13.53
C MET A 272 -24.77 -5.06 12.24
N GLN A 273 -26.09 -5.12 12.06
CA GLN A 273 -26.77 -4.49 10.92
C GLN A 273 -26.53 -2.98 10.91
N THR A 274 -26.74 -2.30 12.04
CA THR A 274 -26.50 -0.84 12.17
C THR A 274 -25.06 -0.48 11.87
N LEU A 275 -24.10 -1.28 12.36
CA LEU A 275 -22.66 -1.07 12.10
C LEU A 275 -22.35 -1.16 10.62
N LEU A 276 -22.74 -2.23 9.95
CA LEU A 276 -22.40 -2.45 8.54
C LEU A 276 -23.14 -1.48 7.60
N ASP A 277 -24.37 -1.10 7.91
CA ASP A 277 -25.09 -0.05 7.16
C ASP A 277 -24.40 1.31 7.33
N GLY A 278 -23.96 1.63 8.55
CA GLY A 278 -23.19 2.84 8.83
C GLY A 278 -21.85 2.88 8.09
N VAL A 279 -21.17 1.75 7.96
CA VAL A 279 -19.93 1.64 7.17
C VAL A 279 -20.20 1.86 5.68
N ARG A 280 -21.25 1.22 5.12
CA ARG A 280 -21.64 1.40 3.71
C ARG A 280 -22.01 2.84 3.37
N ALA A 281 -22.59 3.57 4.32
CA ALA A 281 -22.93 4.97 4.14
C ALA A 281 -21.72 5.92 4.10
N ARG A 282 -20.54 5.48 4.60
CA ARG A 282 -19.33 6.32 4.78
C ARG A 282 -18.18 5.97 3.84
N LEU A 283 -18.05 4.70 3.47
CA LEU A 283 -16.95 4.19 2.65
C LEU A 283 -17.47 3.63 1.33
N ASN A 284 -16.65 3.75 0.30
CA ASN A 284 -16.87 3.08 -0.98
C ASN A 284 -16.53 1.59 -0.81
N LEU A 285 -17.51 0.79 -0.41
CA LEU A 285 -17.35 -0.65 -0.19
C LEU A 285 -17.56 -1.40 -1.51
N ALA A 286 -16.63 -2.31 -1.85
CA ALA A 286 -16.75 -3.15 -3.04
C ALA A 286 -18.03 -4.00 -2.96
N ALA A 287 -18.70 -4.18 -4.09
CA ALA A 287 -19.95 -4.94 -4.16
C ALA A 287 -19.77 -6.43 -3.75
N ASP A 288 -18.57 -6.96 -3.98
CA ASP A 288 -18.16 -8.34 -3.63
C ASP A 288 -17.21 -8.38 -2.43
N ALA A 289 -17.20 -7.35 -1.59
CA ALA A 289 -16.30 -7.26 -0.44
C ALA A 289 -16.38 -8.51 0.46
N GLU A 290 -15.23 -9.01 0.89
CA GLU A 290 -15.15 -10.02 1.93
C GLU A 290 -15.39 -9.37 3.29
N ILE A 291 -16.45 -9.79 3.99
CA ILE A 291 -16.79 -9.29 5.34
C ILE A 291 -16.68 -10.47 6.31
N THR A 292 -15.57 -10.49 7.03
CA THR A 292 -15.26 -11.54 8.02
C THR A 292 -15.61 -11.09 9.43
N MET A 293 -16.14 -12.01 10.22
CA MET A 293 -16.34 -11.82 11.66
C MET A 293 -15.75 -13.01 12.42
N GLU A 294 -15.02 -12.72 13.51
CA GLU A 294 -14.60 -13.72 14.49
C GLU A 294 -15.76 -14.09 15.41
N ALA A 295 -15.88 -15.37 15.71
CA ALA A 295 -16.91 -15.92 16.58
C ALA A 295 -16.35 -17.00 17.49
N ASN A 296 -16.86 -17.05 18.71
CA ASN A 296 -16.72 -18.24 19.55
C ASN A 296 -17.79 -19.27 19.17
N PRO A 297 -17.53 -20.55 19.39
CA PRO A 297 -18.45 -21.64 19.01
C PRO A 297 -19.64 -21.82 19.96
N GLY A 298 -19.86 -20.93 20.93
CA GLY A 298 -20.94 -21.01 21.89
C GLY A 298 -22.33 -21.06 21.27
N THR A 299 -23.26 -21.66 21.96
CA THR A 299 -24.62 -21.92 21.43
C THR A 299 -25.34 -20.62 21.08
N VAL A 300 -25.25 -19.60 21.94
CA VAL A 300 -25.92 -18.31 21.74
C VAL A 300 -25.31 -17.54 20.56
N GLU A 301 -24.01 -17.59 20.43
CA GLU A 301 -23.29 -16.92 19.34
C GLU A 301 -23.59 -17.60 18.00
N ALA A 302 -23.59 -18.95 17.96
CA ALA A 302 -23.89 -19.70 16.75
C ALA A 302 -25.32 -19.48 16.25
N ASP A 303 -26.29 -19.33 17.15
CA ASP A 303 -27.69 -19.06 16.78
C ASP A 303 -27.86 -17.68 16.10
N ARG A 304 -26.93 -16.74 16.30
CA ARG A 304 -26.92 -15.41 15.65
C ARG A 304 -26.28 -15.40 14.27
N PHE A 305 -25.64 -16.46 13.82
CA PHE A 305 -24.93 -16.46 12.54
C PHE A 305 -25.81 -16.09 11.35
N ILE A 306 -27.09 -16.45 11.36
CA ILE A 306 -28.03 -16.06 10.32
C ILE A 306 -28.29 -14.54 10.31
N ASP A 307 -28.34 -13.91 11.48
CA ASP A 307 -28.54 -12.46 11.58
C ASP A 307 -27.29 -11.71 11.10
N TYR A 308 -26.10 -12.21 11.41
CA TYR A 308 -24.85 -11.65 10.89
C TYR A 308 -24.75 -11.79 9.38
N GLN A 309 -25.15 -12.92 8.81
CA GLN A 309 -25.23 -13.09 7.37
C GLN A 309 -26.20 -12.11 6.72
N ARG A 310 -27.38 -11.91 7.30
CA ARG A 310 -28.35 -10.92 6.82
C ARG A 310 -27.82 -9.50 6.87
N ALA A 311 -27.01 -9.16 7.87
CA ALA A 311 -26.35 -7.86 7.98
C ALA A 311 -25.27 -7.68 6.89
N GLY A 312 -24.78 -8.77 6.28
CA GLY A 312 -23.80 -8.75 5.21
C GLY A 312 -22.49 -9.45 5.51
N VAL A 313 -22.34 -10.06 6.71
CA VAL A 313 -21.19 -10.93 6.98
C VAL A 313 -21.25 -12.14 6.06
N ASN A 314 -20.19 -12.36 5.29
CA ASN A 314 -20.11 -13.45 4.31
C ASN A 314 -18.99 -14.47 4.58
N ARG A 315 -18.22 -14.24 5.65
CA ARG A 315 -17.19 -15.14 6.15
C ARG A 315 -17.17 -15.12 7.69
N ILE A 316 -17.11 -16.28 8.31
CA ILE A 316 -17.04 -16.42 9.78
C ILE A 316 -15.78 -17.20 10.14
N SER A 317 -15.00 -16.71 11.11
CA SER A 317 -13.85 -17.39 11.70
C SER A 317 -14.22 -17.90 13.08
N ILE A 318 -14.22 -19.21 13.28
CA ILE A 318 -14.67 -19.86 14.51
C ILE A 318 -13.46 -20.29 15.31
N GLY A 319 -13.31 -19.74 16.52
CA GLY A 319 -12.22 -20.01 17.44
C GLY A 319 -12.40 -21.35 18.18
N VAL A 320 -12.10 -22.47 17.52
CA VAL A 320 -12.23 -23.83 18.08
C VAL A 320 -11.09 -24.16 19.02
N GLN A 321 -9.86 -23.93 18.60
CA GLN A 321 -8.57 -24.19 19.23
C GLN A 321 -8.21 -25.68 19.33
N SER A 322 -9.08 -26.54 19.84
CA SER A 322 -8.93 -28.00 19.93
C SER A 322 -10.30 -28.67 20.02
N PHE A 323 -10.36 -29.94 19.67
CA PHE A 323 -11.53 -30.82 19.94
C PHE A 323 -11.31 -31.70 21.17
N SER A 324 -10.23 -31.51 21.91
CA SER A 324 -9.95 -32.21 23.17
C SER A 324 -10.44 -31.39 24.36
N GLU A 325 -11.43 -31.88 25.08
CA GLU A 325 -11.97 -31.19 26.25
C GLU A 325 -10.92 -30.91 27.34
N PRO A 326 -9.99 -31.85 27.66
CA PRO A 326 -8.92 -31.55 28.60
C PRO A 326 -7.99 -30.39 28.13
N LYS A 327 -7.66 -30.33 26.82
CA LYS A 327 -6.81 -29.27 26.27
C LYS A 327 -7.54 -27.93 26.30
N LEU A 328 -8.82 -27.89 25.94
CA LEU A 328 -9.64 -26.68 26.03
C LEU A 328 -9.70 -26.12 27.44
N LYS A 329 -9.87 -26.97 28.45
CA LYS A 329 -9.83 -26.57 29.87
C LYS A 329 -8.47 -25.96 30.27
N ARG A 330 -7.37 -26.56 29.79
CA ARG A 330 -6.01 -26.03 30.00
C ARG A 330 -5.81 -24.66 29.34
N LEU A 331 -6.44 -24.42 28.21
CA LEU A 331 -6.46 -23.13 27.51
C LEU A 331 -7.42 -22.11 28.11
N GLY A 332 -8.16 -22.48 29.17
CA GLY A 332 -9.17 -21.58 29.78
C GLY A 332 -10.37 -21.31 28.88
N ARG A 333 -10.67 -22.22 27.93
CA ARG A 333 -11.83 -22.10 27.05
C ARG A 333 -13.09 -22.53 27.78
N ILE A 334 -14.18 -21.77 27.55
CA ILE A 334 -15.49 -22.03 28.17
C ILE A 334 -16.38 -22.92 27.29
N HIS A 335 -16.05 -23.07 26.02
CA HIS A 335 -16.80 -23.86 25.04
C HIS A 335 -16.17 -25.23 24.82
N GLY A 336 -17.02 -26.24 24.64
CA GLY A 336 -16.60 -27.61 24.45
C GLY A 336 -16.55 -28.04 22.97
N PRO A 337 -16.05 -29.29 22.70
CA PRO A 337 -15.94 -29.80 21.34
C PRO A 337 -17.28 -29.88 20.60
N GLN A 338 -18.37 -30.23 21.30
CA GLN A 338 -19.69 -30.40 20.70
C GLN A 338 -20.26 -29.05 20.19
N GLU A 339 -20.03 -27.98 20.93
CA GLU A 339 -20.41 -26.62 20.51
C GLU A 339 -19.63 -26.19 19.27
N ALA A 340 -18.32 -26.50 19.22
CA ALA A 340 -17.48 -26.23 18.05
C ALA A 340 -17.98 -26.97 16.79
N MET A 341 -18.32 -28.26 16.92
CA MET A 341 -18.88 -29.03 15.81
C MET A 341 -20.24 -28.52 15.36
N ARG A 342 -21.10 -28.12 16.29
CA ARG A 342 -22.40 -27.50 15.98
C ARG A 342 -22.23 -26.20 15.22
N ALA A 343 -21.37 -25.28 15.70
CA ALA A 343 -21.11 -24.00 15.07
C ALA A 343 -20.56 -24.16 13.65
N ALA A 344 -19.63 -25.09 13.44
CA ALA A 344 -19.08 -25.41 12.11
C ALA A 344 -20.15 -25.94 11.13
N ARG A 345 -21.03 -26.82 11.60
CA ARG A 345 -22.15 -27.34 10.78
C ARG A 345 -23.15 -26.25 10.43
N LEU A 346 -23.47 -25.36 11.36
CA LEU A 346 -24.33 -24.20 11.10
C LEU A 346 -23.70 -23.28 10.06
N ALA A 347 -22.44 -22.90 10.22
CA ALA A 347 -21.72 -22.06 9.25
C ALA A 347 -21.71 -22.69 7.85
N ASN A 348 -21.46 -24.01 7.76
CA ASN A 348 -21.49 -24.73 6.48
C ASN A 348 -22.88 -24.72 5.83
N GLY A 349 -23.95 -24.79 6.63
CA GLY A 349 -25.35 -24.79 6.14
C GLY A 349 -25.88 -23.42 5.70
N LEU A 350 -25.22 -22.33 6.07
CA LEU A 350 -25.69 -20.96 5.76
C LEU A 350 -25.39 -20.50 4.33
N GLY A 351 -24.56 -21.22 3.56
CA GLY A 351 -24.16 -20.77 2.23
C GLY A 351 -23.31 -19.51 2.24
N LEU A 352 -22.50 -19.30 3.29
CA LEU A 352 -21.50 -18.25 3.35
C LEU A 352 -20.47 -18.40 2.22
N ARG A 353 -19.84 -17.30 1.83
CA ARG A 353 -18.68 -17.35 0.93
C ARG A 353 -17.59 -18.29 1.44
N SER A 354 -17.32 -18.25 2.74
CA SER A 354 -16.37 -19.12 3.42
C SER A 354 -16.63 -19.15 4.94
N PHE A 355 -16.08 -20.15 5.59
CA PHE A 355 -15.85 -20.12 7.03
C PHE A 355 -14.50 -20.75 7.36
N ASN A 356 -13.94 -20.32 8.47
CA ASN A 356 -12.66 -20.79 8.98
C ASN A 356 -12.83 -21.46 10.35
N LEU A 357 -12.03 -22.48 10.59
CA LEU A 357 -11.82 -23.01 11.93
C LEU A 357 -10.40 -22.67 12.38
N ASP A 358 -10.29 -21.99 13.51
CA ASP A 358 -9.00 -21.72 14.15
C ASP A 358 -8.64 -22.90 15.06
N LEU A 359 -7.50 -23.52 14.80
CA LEU A 359 -6.93 -24.58 15.60
C LEU A 359 -5.54 -24.20 16.08
N MET A 360 -5.20 -24.67 17.28
CA MET A 360 -3.86 -24.52 17.85
C MET A 360 -3.20 -25.88 17.99
N HIS A 361 -1.87 -25.90 17.85
CA HIS A 361 -1.04 -27.07 18.16
C HIS A 361 0.11 -26.66 19.09
N GLY A 362 0.86 -27.64 19.56
CA GLY A 362 1.87 -27.39 20.60
C GLY A 362 1.23 -27.01 21.93
N LEU A 363 0.05 -27.53 22.22
CA LEU A 363 -0.68 -27.27 23.45
C LEU A 363 0.01 -27.92 24.65
N PRO A 364 -0.27 -27.45 25.90
CA PRO A 364 0.33 -28.05 27.10
C PRO A 364 0.13 -29.57 27.13
N ASP A 365 1.25 -30.30 27.26
CA ASP A 365 1.32 -31.77 27.27
C ASP A 365 0.66 -32.43 26.05
N GLN A 366 0.61 -31.81 24.90
CA GLN A 366 0.00 -32.36 23.68
C GLN A 366 0.92 -33.35 23.00
N THR A 367 0.37 -34.53 22.72
CA THR A 367 1.06 -35.55 21.92
C THR A 367 0.81 -35.33 20.42
N LEU A 368 1.67 -35.94 19.59
CA LEU A 368 1.50 -35.92 18.12
C LEU A 368 0.11 -36.44 17.72
N GLU A 369 -0.33 -37.55 18.28
CA GLU A 369 -1.63 -38.16 17.92
C GLU A 369 -2.81 -37.27 18.33
N GLU A 370 -2.72 -36.58 19.46
CA GLU A 370 -3.74 -35.60 19.87
C GLU A 370 -3.84 -34.43 18.89
N ALA A 371 -2.69 -33.89 18.45
CA ALA A 371 -2.65 -32.80 17.47
C ALA A 371 -3.22 -33.24 16.11
N LEU A 372 -2.84 -34.43 15.63
CA LEU A 372 -3.36 -34.96 14.37
C LEU A 372 -4.86 -35.29 14.45
N ASN A 373 -5.34 -35.76 15.63
CA ASN A 373 -6.77 -35.99 15.83
C ASN A 373 -7.61 -34.73 15.77
N ASP A 374 -7.11 -33.61 16.29
CA ASP A 374 -7.75 -32.30 16.14
C ASP A 374 -7.90 -31.93 14.65
N LEU A 375 -6.85 -32.13 13.86
CA LEU A 375 -6.90 -31.86 12.40
C LEU A 375 -7.89 -32.79 11.68
N ARG A 376 -7.90 -34.09 12.01
CA ARG A 376 -8.85 -35.04 11.40
C ARG A 376 -10.31 -34.64 11.66
N GLN A 377 -10.62 -34.21 12.88
CA GLN A 377 -11.96 -33.75 13.23
C GLN A 377 -12.32 -32.46 12.49
N ALA A 378 -11.38 -31.49 12.38
CA ALA A 378 -11.59 -30.29 11.60
C ALA A 378 -11.82 -30.58 10.12
N ILE A 379 -11.01 -31.45 9.52
CA ILE A 379 -11.13 -31.87 8.12
C ILE A 379 -12.49 -32.54 7.86
N ALA A 380 -12.95 -33.37 8.79
CA ALA A 380 -14.26 -34.04 8.70
C ALA A 380 -15.44 -33.03 8.68
N LEU A 381 -15.30 -31.86 9.26
CA LEU A 381 -16.28 -30.77 9.21
C LEU A 381 -16.23 -30.00 7.87
N ASN A 382 -15.24 -30.29 7.03
CA ASN A 382 -15.11 -29.79 5.65
C ASN A 382 -15.09 -28.25 5.51
N PRO A 383 -14.39 -27.49 6.35
CA PRO A 383 -14.30 -26.05 6.18
C PRO A 383 -13.52 -25.71 4.90
N PRO A 384 -13.86 -24.60 4.20
CA PRO A 384 -13.06 -24.11 3.08
C PRO A 384 -11.68 -23.61 3.49
N HIS A 385 -11.52 -23.21 4.76
CA HIS A 385 -10.32 -22.59 5.31
C HIS A 385 -10.03 -23.12 6.73
N LEU A 386 -8.76 -23.33 7.02
CA LEU A 386 -8.25 -23.72 8.33
C LEU A 386 -7.07 -22.84 8.72
N SER A 387 -7.16 -22.20 9.88
CA SER A 387 -6.01 -21.61 10.56
C SER A 387 -5.45 -22.62 11.53
N TRP A 388 -4.17 -22.92 11.41
CA TRP A 388 -3.50 -23.90 12.28
C TRP A 388 -2.17 -23.33 12.73
N TYR A 389 -2.09 -22.87 13.99
CA TYR A 389 -0.96 -22.15 14.52
C TYR A 389 -0.46 -22.71 15.84
N GLN A 390 0.84 -22.59 16.06
CA GLN A 390 1.50 -23.05 17.27
C GLN A 390 1.18 -22.10 18.44
N LEU A 391 0.92 -22.67 19.62
CA LEU A 391 0.80 -21.88 20.85
C LEU A 391 2.14 -21.20 21.17
N THR A 392 2.12 -19.87 21.26
CA THR A 392 3.24 -19.06 21.72
C THR A 392 2.97 -18.50 23.10
N ILE A 393 4.02 -18.32 23.89
CA ILE A 393 3.92 -17.74 25.23
C ILE A 393 4.27 -16.27 25.17
N GLU A 394 3.24 -15.43 25.23
CA GLU A 394 3.42 -13.97 25.14
C GLU A 394 3.70 -13.35 26.54
N PRO A 395 4.64 -12.38 26.65
CA PRO A 395 5.12 -11.87 27.93
C PRO A 395 4.04 -11.28 28.86
N ASN A 396 3.06 -10.60 28.28
CA ASN A 396 2.01 -9.87 29.02
C ASN A 396 0.75 -10.71 29.27
N THR A 397 0.85 -12.02 29.27
CA THR A 397 -0.25 -12.95 29.48
C THR A 397 -0.09 -13.72 30.79
N LEU A 398 -1.17 -14.42 31.20
CA LEU A 398 -1.08 -15.31 32.37
C LEU A 398 -0.07 -16.45 32.12
N PHE A 399 -0.04 -17.00 30.89
CA PHE A 399 0.95 -18.01 30.49
C PHE A 399 2.37 -17.42 30.47
N GLY A 400 2.54 -16.14 30.13
CA GLY A 400 3.84 -15.46 30.22
C GLY A 400 4.37 -15.39 31.66
N SER A 401 3.47 -15.17 32.65
CA SER A 401 3.84 -15.11 34.07
C SER A 401 3.92 -16.50 34.73
N ARG A 402 3.21 -17.50 34.21
CA ARG A 402 3.16 -18.87 34.71
C ARG A 402 3.13 -19.84 33.52
N PRO A 403 4.29 -20.05 32.84
CA PRO A 403 4.33 -20.86 31.64
C PRO A 403 3.92 -22.31 31.89
N PRO A 404 3.01 -22.88 31.07
CA PRO A 404 2.75 -24.31 31.09
C PRO A 404 3.93 -25.08 30.49
N VAL A 405 3.98 -26.38 30.76
CA VAL A 405 4.92 -27.26 30.07
C VAL A 405 4.41 -27.50 28.65
N LEU A 406 5.20 -27.12 27.65
CA LEU A 406 4.93 -27.34 26.24
C LEU A 406 5.75 -28.52 25.70
N PRO A 407 5.34 -29.15 24.57
CA PRO A 407 6.18 -30.10 23.85
C PRO A 407 7.54 -29.47 23.49
N ASP A 408 8.57 -30.31 23.42
CA ASP A 408 9.90 -29.88 22.98
C ASP A 408 9.94 -29.59 21.46
N ASP A 409 11.05 -29.02 20.99
CA ASP A 409 11.19 -28.59 19.61
C ASP A 409 11.08 -29.74 18.60
N ASP A 410 11.57 -30.93 18.93
CA ASP A 410 11.49 -32.12 18.08
C ASP A 410 10.03 -32.60 17.96
N ALA A 411 9.30 -32.62 19.08
CA ALA A 411 7.88 -32.97 19.08
C ALA A 411 7.03 -31.92 18.33
N LEU A 412 7.34 -30.63 18.48
CA LEU A 412 6.69 -29.54 17.74
C LEU A 412 6.94 -29.66 16.24
N TRP A 413 8.16 -30.01 15.84
CA TRP A 413 8.50 -30.25 14.44
C TRP A 413 7.74 -31.43 13.85
N ASP A 414 7.68 -32.57 14.55
CA ASP A 414 6.93 -33.73 14.12
C ASP A 414 5.43 -33.45 13.97
N ILE A 415 4.86 -32.68 14.91
CA ILE A 415 3.46 -32.25 14.83
C ILE A 415 3.25 -31.39 13.57
N PHE A 416 4.12 -30.40 13.33
CA PHE A 416 4.02 -29.52 12.18
C PHE A 416 4.16 -30.30 10.87
N GLU A 417 5.17 -31.15 10.72
CA GLU A 417 5.43 -31.85 9.47
C GLU A 417 4.31 -32.84 9.12
N GLN A 418 3.88 -33.65 10.08
CA GLN A 418 2.81 -34.64 9.85
C GLN A 418 1.44 -33.97 9.71
N GLY A 419 1.18 -32.88 10.44
CA GLY A 419 -0.04 -32.11 10.29
C GLY A 419 -0.11 -31.42 8.93
N HIS A 420 1.00 -30.85 8.44
CA HIS A 420 1.08 -30.29 7.10
C HIS A 420 0.80 -31.34 6.01
N GLN A 421 1.36 -32.53 6.14
CA GLN A 421 1.08 -33.64 5.22
C GLN A 421 -0.39 -34.04 5.23
N LEU A 422 -1.00 -34.13 6.42
CA LEU A 422 -2.42 -34.48 6.58
C LEU A 422 -3.33 -33.44 5.93
N LEU A 423 -3.07 -32.13 6.14
CA LEU A 423 -3.84 -31.03 5.55
C LEU A 423 -3.69 -31.01 4.03
N THR A 424 -2.47 -31.19 3.52
CA THR A 424 -2.20 -31.24 2.08
C THR A 424 -2.90 -32.41 1.41
N ALA A 425 -2.85 -33.60 2.02
CA ALA A 425 -3.56 -34.77 1.52
C ALA A 425 -5.09 -34.60 1.50
N ALA A 426 -5.64 -33.77 2.37
CA ALA A 426 -7.06 -33.43 2.41
C ALA A 426 -7.45 -32.31 1.41
N GLY A 427 -6.51 -31.81 0.58
CA GLY A 427 -6.75 -30.80 -0.46
C GLY A 427 -6.62 -29.36 0.00
N TYR A 428 -6.06 -29.10 1.18
CA TYR A 428 -5.74 -27.75 1.64
C TYR A 428 -4.35 -27.33 1.17
N GLN A 429 -4.22 -26.09 0.74
CA GLN A 429 -2.96 -25.47 0.37
C GLN A 429 -2.56 -24.46 1.42
N GLN A 430 -1.36 -24.59 1.96
CA GLN A 430 -0.77 -23.57 2.80
C GLN A 430 -0.44 -22.35 1.92
N TYR A 431 -0.89 -21.16 2.28
CA TYR A 431 -0.61 -19.94 1.54
C TYR A 431 0.12 -18.88 2.36
N GLU A 432 0.09 -18.99 3.68
CA GLU A 432 0.90 -18.21 4.62
C GLU A 432 1.33 -19.11 5.80
N THR A 433 2.08 -18.57 6.75
CA THR A 433 2.73 -19.34 7.83
C THR A 433 1.77 -20.26 8.59
N SER A 434 0.55 -19.82 8.86
CA SER A 434 -0.42 -20.51 9.74
C SER A 434 -1.77 -20.80 9.09
N ALA A 435 -1.95 -20.47 7.79
CA ALA A 435 -3.24 -20.61 7.15
C ALA A 435 -3.22 -21.56 5.95
N TYR A 436 -4.25 -22.37 5.90
CA TYR A 436 -4.52 -23.37 4.89
C TYR A 436 -5.90 -23.13 4.28
N ALA A 437 -6.02 -23.21 2.98
CA ALA A 437 -7.28 -23.03 2.29
C ALA A 437 -7.43 -24.01 1.13
N LYS A 438 -8.67 -24.36 0.81
CA LYS A 438 -8.99 -24.93 -0.50
C LYS A 438 -8.79 -23.87 -1.58
N PRO A 439 -8.51 -24.24 -2.84
CA PRO A 439 -8.33 -23.29 -3.92
C PRO A 439 -9.47 -22.26 -4.00
N GLY A 440 -9.13 -20.96 -4.00
CA GLY A 440 -10.09 -19.85 -4.06
C GLY A 440 -10.69 -19.39 -2.72
N TYR A 441 -10.32 -20.02 -1.60
CA TYR A 441 -10.87 -19.69 -0.27
C TYR A 441 -9.89 -19.04 0.69
N GLN A 442 -8.78 -18.53 0.20
CA GLN A 442 -7.84 -17.75 1.00
C GLN A 442 -8.52 -16.51 1.59
N CYS A 443 -8.18 -16.16 2.83
CA CYS A 443 -8.69 -14.96 3.49
C CYS A 443 -8.14 -13.70 2.82
N GLN A 444 -8.97 -12.94 2.12
CA GLN A 444 -8.54 -11.77 1.37
C GLN A 444 -8.08 -10.63 2.29
N HIS A 445 -8.68 -10.50 3.46
CA HIS A 445 -8.26 -9.52 4.45
C HIS A 445 -6.84 -9.77 4.96
N ASN A 446 -6.53 -11.03 5.32
CA ASN A 446 -5.19 -11.41 5.76
C ASN A 446 -4.17 -11.28 4.63
N LEU A 447 -4.54 -11.68 3.40
CA LEU A 447 -3.68 -11.45 2.23
C LEU A 447 -3.35 -9.98 2.04
N ASN A 448 -4.32 -9.07 2.26
CA ASN A 448 -4.06 -7.63 2.18
C ASN A 448 -3.00 -7.20 3.20
N TYR A 449 -3.07 -7.66 4.45
CA TYR A 449 -2.03 -7.37 5.44
C TYR A 449 -0.65 -7.87 5.01
N TRP A 450 -0.57 -9.13 4.60
CA TRP A 450 0.71 -9.75 4.25
C TRP A 450 1.28 -9.24 2.92
N ARG A 451 0.46 -8.70 2.04
CA ARG A 451 0.88 -7.98 0.83
C ARG A 451 1.21 -6.51 1.09
N PHE A 452 1.38 -6.15 2.34
CA PHE A 452 1.65 -4.78 2.77
C PHE A 452 0.56 -3.77 2.37
N GLY A 453 -0.70 -4.25 2.27
CA GLY A 453 -1.87 -3.45 2.00
C GLY A 453 -2.18 -2.44 3.10
N ASP A 454 -3.06 -1.50 2.79
CA ASP A 454 -3.54 -0.51 3.76
C ASP A 454 -4.81 -0.98 4.47
N TYR A 455 -5.00 -0.46 5.66
CA TYR A 455 -6.22 -0.68 6.42
C TYR A 455 -6.51 0.47 7.39
N LEU A 456 -7.77 0.89 7.42
CA LEU A 456 -8.29 1.70 8.50
C LEU A 456 -8.57 0.78 9.69
N GLY A 457 -8.22 1.22 10.89
CA GLY A 457 -8.52 0.50 12.11
C GLY A 457 -9.40 1.34 13.02
N ILE A 458 -10.65 0.91 13.25
CA ILE A 458 -11.58 1.55 14.17
C ILE A 458 -11.91 0.62 15.34
N GLY A 459 -12.28 1.22 16.46
CA GLY A 459 -12.59 0.49 17.67
C GLY A 459 -11.46 0.51 18.70
N CYS A 460 -11.80 0.16 19.90
CA CYS A 460 -10.95 0.23 21.09
C CYS A 460 -9.67 -0.62 20.92
N GLY A 461 -8.52 0.04 20.83
CA GLY A 461 -7.22 -0.62 20.65
C GLY A 461 -6.92 -1.08 19.23
N ALA A 462 -7.71 -0.67 18.23
CA ALA A 462 -7.43 -0.97 16.84
C ALA A 462 -6.17 -0.26 16.34
N HIS A 463 -5.49 -0.87 15.37
CA HIS A 463 -4.37 -0.30 14.66
C HIS A 463 -4.73 -0.06 13.20
N GLY A 464 -4.12 0.95 12.60
CA GLY A 464 -4.25 1.27 11.18
C GLY A 464 -2.91 1.47 10.49
N LYS A 465 -2.91 1.28 9.19
CA LYS A 465 -1.81 1.61 8.29
C LYS A 465 -2.37 2.24 7.03
N VAL A 466 -1.92 3.45 6.72
CA VAL A 466 -2.37 4.19 5.54
C VAL A 466 -1.17 4.71 4.77
N THR A 467 -1.11 4.38 3.50
CA THR A 467 -0.10 4.88 2.57
C THR A 467 -0.67 6.08 1.81
N PHE A 468 0.09 7.15 1.79
CA PHE A 468 -0.19 8.33 0.98
C PHE A 468 0.64 8.30 -0.30
N PRO A 469 0.21 9.00 -1.35
CA PRO A 469 1.03 9.17 -2.53
C PRO A 469 2.45 9.63 -2.17
N GLY A 470 3.47 9.07 -2.83
CA GLY A 470 4.88 9.30 -2.49
C GLY A 470 5.48 8.36 -1.43
N GLY A 471 4.70 7.40 -0.96
CA GLY A 471 5.20 6.36 -0.05
C GLY A 471 5.32 6.79 1.42
N ARG A 472 4.72 7.93 1.81
CA ARG A 472 4.54 8.24 3.23
C ARG A 472 3.56 7.23 3.83
N ILE A 473 3.96 6.55 4.89
CA ILE A 473 3.16 5.56 5.59
C ILE A 473 2.82 6.07 6.99
N LEU A 474 1.53 6.19 7.28
CA LEU A 474 1.01 6.55 8.60
C LEU A 474 0.55 5.30 9.34
N ARG A 475 1.03 5.11 10.56
CA ARG A 475 0.54 4.12 11.53
C ARG A 475 -0.31 4.81 12.57
N THR A 476 -1.48 4.25 12.87
CA THR A 476 -2.40 4.76 13.89
C THR A 476 -2.67 3.72 14.95
N THR A 477 -2.90 4.16 16.18
CA THR A 477 -3.34 3.31 17.30
C THR A 477 -4.51 3.98 17.99
N LYS A 478 -5.58 3.22 18.21
CA LYS A 478 -6.78 3.70 18.92
C LYS A 478 -6.66 3.45 20.43
N THR A 479 -7.38 4.25 21.19
CA THR A 479 -7.42 4.17 22.65
C THR A 479 -7.73 2.76 23.12
N ARG A 480 -6.83 2.18 23.91
CA ARG A 480 -6.88 0.77 24.33
C ARG A 480 -7.95 0.43 25.34
N HIS A 481 -8.32 1.38 26.22
CA HIS A 481 -9.28 1.10 27.28
C HIS A 481 -10.69 1.48 26.82
N PRO A 482 -11.70 0.57 26.90
CA PRO A 482 -13.07 0.82 26.42
C PRO A 482 -13.70 2.08 27.01
N ARG A 483 -13.49 2.34 28.30
CA ARG A 483 -14.04 3.53 28.97
C ARG A 483 -13.49 4.83 28.38
N GLY A 484 -12.21 4.90 28.05
CA GLY A 484 -11.60 6.06 27.39
C GLY A 484 -12.09 6.25 25.95
N TYR A 485 -12.19 5.14 25.22
CA TYR A 485 -12.70 5.13 23.84
C TYR A 485 -14.15 5.61 23.78
N MET A 486 -15.01 5.12 24.65
CA MET A 486 -16.43 5.51 24.72
C MET A 486 -16.67 6.91 25.31
N GLN A 487 -15.63 7.64 25.70
CA GLN A 487 -15.66 9.08 25.98
C GLN A 487 -15.36 9.95 24.74
N GLY A 488 -15.27 9.36 23.55
CA GLY A 488 -14.98 10.06 22.29
C GLY A 488 -13.49 10.33 22.04
N ARG A 489 -12.59 9.75 22.84
CA ARG A 489 -11.14 9.83 22.64
C ARG A 489 -10.69 8.61 21.84
N TYR A 490 -10.80 8.70 20.49
CA TYR A 490 -10.57 7.54 19.64
C TYR A 490 -9.09 7.32 19.33
N LEU A 491 -8.40 8.35 18.86
CA LEU A 491 -6.99 8.25 18.48
C LEU A 491 -6.08 8.39 19.72
N GLU A 492 -5.27 7.36 20.00
CA GLU A 492 -4.25 7.39 21.06
C GLU A 492 -2.92 7.92 20.54
N SER A 493 -2.49 7.42 19.38
CA SER A 493 -1.25 7.86 18.73
C SER A 493 -1.29 7.69 17.23
N GLN A 494 -0.47 8.49 16.56
CA GLN A 494 -0.14 8.33 15.15
C GLN A 494 1.34 8.62 14.92
N ARG A 495 1.97 7.89 14.00
CA ARG A 495 3.36 8.10 13.61
C ARG A 495 3.57 7.80 12.14
N ASP A 496 4.46 8.53 11.52
CA ASP A 496 4.97 8.17 10.21
C ASP A 496 6.06 7.07 10.36
N VAL A 497 6.07 6.13 9.43
CA VAL A 497 7.14 5.12 9.33
C VAL A 497 8.34 5.79 8.68
N SER A 498 9.50 5.71 9.32
CA SER A 498 10.75 6.23 8.77
C SER A 498 11.15 5.48 7.50
N ASP A 499 11.90 6.12 6.60
CA ASP A 499 12.39 5.45 5.39
C ASP A 499 13.31 4.26 5.71
N ASP A 500 14.02 4.31 6.84
CA ASP A 500 14.89 3.24 7.31
C ASP A 500 14.10 2.02 7.82
N ASP A 501 12.90 2.22 8.40
CA ASP A 501 12.04 1.14 8.92
C ASP A 501 11.18 0.48 7.83
N LYS A 502 10.91 1.17 6.72
CA LYS A 502 10.02 0.66 5.66
C LYS A 502 10.46 -0.68 5.06
N PRO A 503 11.76 -0.93 4.78
CA PRO A 503 12.18 -2.22 4.25
C PRO A 503 11.82 -3.38 5.18
N PHE A 504 12.13 -3.25 6.47
CA PHE A 504 11.81 -4.27 7.45
C PHE A 504 10.28 -4.49 7.57
N GLU A 505 9.49 -3.41 7.69
CA GLU A 505 8.03 -3.52 7.77
C GLU A 505 7.42 -4.18 6.52
N PHE A 506 7.95 -3.87 5.32
CA PHE A 506 7.49 -4.47 4.07
C PHE A 506 7.79 -5.97 4.03
N PHE A 507 9.03 -6.38 4.25
CA PHE A 507 9.43 -7.77 4.12
C PHE A 507 8.95 -8.64 5.28
N MET A 508 8.82 -8.11 6.50
CA MET A 508 8.20 -8.80 7.64
C MET A 508 6.77 -9.27 7.31
N ASN A 509 6.01 -8.47 6.58
CA ASN A 509 4.69 -8.85 6.11
C ASN A 509 4.80 -9.77 4.88
N ARG A 510 5.57 -9.35 3.86
CA ARG A 510 5.55 -10.01 2.55
C ARG A 510 6.10 -11.44 2.57
N PHE A 511 7.10 -11.73 3.39
CA PHE A 511 7.70 -13.07 3.50
C PHE A 511 6.93 -14.04 4.41
N ARG A 512 5.81 -13.62 5.01
CA ARG A 512 4.85 -14.57 5.59
C ARG A 512 4.12 -15.36 4.50
N LEU A 513 3.93 -14.77 3.33
CA LEU A 513 3.29 -15.43 2.19
C LEU A 513 4.26 -16.36 1.47
N LEU A 514 3.69 -17.46 0.94
CA LEU A 514 4.42 -18.45 0.17
C LEU A 514 4.43 -18.14 -1.33
N GLU A 515 3.68 -17.12 -1.73
CA GLU A 515 3.63 -16.63 -3.11
C GLU A 515 4.85 -15.77 -3.46
N ARG A 516 5.05 -15.54 -4.75
CA ARG A 516 6.07 -14.63 -5.26
C ARG A 516 5.76 -13.18 -4.83
N ALA A 517 6.78 -12.45 -4.41
CA ALA A 517 6.68 -11.04 -4.05
C ALA A 517 7.01 -10.16 -5.26
N PRO A 518 6.05 -9.45 -5.87
CA PRO A 518 6.34 -8.54 -6.99
C PRO A 518 7.26 -7.42 -6.56
N ARG A 519 8.38 -7.21 -7.28
CA ARG A 519 9.37 -6.19 -6.96
C ARG A 519 8.80 -4.77 -7.04
N ALA A 520 7.90 -4.54 -8.00
CA ALA A 520 7.23 -3.26 -8.16
C ALA A 520 6.45 -2.83 -6.90
N GLU A 521 5.87 -3.77 -6.15
CA GLU A 521 5.11 -3.45 -4.93
C GLU A 521 5.97 -2.78 -3.84
N PHE A 522 7.26 -3.15 -3.74
CA PHE A 522 8.16 -2.49 -2.81
C PHE A 522 8.28 -0.99 -3.14
N VAL A 523 8.55 -0.71 -4.39
CA VAL A 523 8.71 0.67 -4.87
C VAL A 523 7.39 1.46 -4.75
N ASP A 524 6.27 0.86 -5.20
CA ASP A 524 4.95 1.50 -5.19
C ASP A 524 4.46 1.83 -3.77
N TYR A 525 4.65 0.90 -2.84
CA TYR A 525 4.05 1.01 -1.49
C TYR A 525 4.95 1.70 -0.48
N THR A 526 6.27 1.65 -0.64
CA THR A 526 7.21 2.30 0.28
C THR A 526 7.68 3.68 -0.19
N GLY A 527 7.58 3.96 -1.49
CA GLY A 527 8.17 5.16 -2.09
C GLY A 527 9.70 5.09 -2.23
N LEU A 528 10.34 4.00 -1.82
CA LEU A 528 11.79 3.82 -1.89
C LEU A 528 12.20 3.15 -3.21
N THR A 529 13.42 3.40 -3.65
CA THR A 529 14.02 2.66 -4.77
C THR A 529 14.59 1.32 -4.29
N GLU A 530 14.69 0.33 -5.18
CA GLU A 530 15.31 -0.95 -4.83
C GLU A 530 16.79 -0.83 -4.44
N ALA A 531 17.45 0.28 -4.77
CA ALA A 531 18.84 0.51 -4.39
C ALA A 531 19.07 0.44 -2.87
N VAL A 532 18.06 0.86 -2.07
CA VAL A 532 18.19 0.86 -0.61
C VAL A 532 18.18 -0.55 0.00
N ILE A 533 17.64 -1.52 -0.73
CA ILE A 533 17.54 -2.92 -0.30
C ILE A 533 18.47 -3.86 -1.07
N ARG A 534 19.32 -3.33 -1.98
CA ARG A 534 20.12 -4.21 -2.83
C ARG A 534 21.08 -5.09 -2.04
N GLN A 535 21.80 -4.50 -1.07
CA GLN A 535 22.73 -5.24 -0.23
C GLN A 535 22.04 -6.38 0.56
N PRO A 536 20.97 -6.13 1.37
CA PRO A 536 20.29 -7.21 2.09
C PRO A 536 19.66 -8.26 1.17
N ILE A 537 19.15 -7.89 -0.01
CA ILE A 537 18.65 -8.86 -1.00
C ILE A 537 19.79 -9.75 -1.54
N ASP A 538 20.92 -9.15 -1.92
CA ASP A 538 22.08 -9.92 -2.43
C ASP A 538 22.59 -10.89 -1.35
N GLU A 539 22.64 -10.46 -0.11
CA GLU A 539 23.03 -11.30 1.03
C GLU A 539 22.04 -12.43 1.27
N ALA A 540 20.74 -12.14 1.25
CA ALA A 540 19.68 -13.15 1.38
C ALA A 540 19.74 -14.21 0.26
N ILE A 541 20.09 -13.81 -0.97
CA ILE A 541 20.29 -14.74 -2.09
C ILE A 541 21.54 -15.58 -1.86
N ALA A 542 22.66 -14.96 -1.43
CA ALA A 542 23.91 -15.67 -1.16
C ALA A 542 23.77 -16.71 -0.04
N GLN A 543 22.95 -16.42 0.96
CA GLN A 543 22.61 -17.35 2.07
C GLN A 543 21.53 -18.39 1.67
N GLY A 544 21.00 -18.32 0.45
CA GLY A 544 19.99 -19.26 -0.05
C GLY A 544 18.58 -19.04 0.52
N TYR A 545 18.32 -17.91 1.15
CA TYR A 545 16.99 -17.58 1.71
C TYR A 545 16.00 -17.14 0.62
N LEU A 546 16.49 -16.44 -0.42
CA LEU A 546 15.69 -15.90 -1.51
C LEU A 546 16.20 -16.36 -2.87
N THR A 547 15.30 -16.39 -3.82
CA THR A 547 15.62 -16.36 -5.26
C THR A 547 15.03 -15.08 -5.87
N GLU A 548 15.67 -14.57 -6.90
CA GLU A 548 15.26 -13.35 -7.59
C GLU A 548 15.13 -13.61 -9.10
N CYS A 549 14.13 -12.98 -9.71
CA CYS A 549 14.05 -12.79 -11.15
C CYS A 549 13.72 -11.32 -11.45
N GLU A 550 13.60 -10.97 -12.73
CA GLU A 550 13.34 -9.58 -13.14
C GLU A 550 12.11 -8.96 -12.47
N GLN A 551 11.08 -9.75 -12.18
CA GLN A 551 9.78 -9.25 -11.71
C GLN A 551 9.45 -9.60 -10.25
N TYR A 552 10.13 -10.60 -9.66
CA TYR A 552 9.73 -11.17 -8.37
C TYR A 552 10.91 -11.56 -7.50
N TRP A 553 10.71 -11.46 -6.19
CA TRP A 553 11.46 -12.21 -5.19
C TRP A 553 10.63 -13.41 -4.73
N GLN A 554 11.30 -14.51 -4.44
CA GLN A 554 10.65 -15.69 -3.87
C GLN A 554 11.44 -16.22 -2.69
N ILE A 555 10.75 -16.38 -1.55
CA ILE A 555 11.33 -17.06 -0.39
C ILE A 555 11.52 -18.53 -0.71
N THR A 556 12.69 -19.08 -0.39
CA THR A 556 13.00 -20.51 -0.55
C THR A 556 12.45 -21.32 0.63
N ARG A 557 12.49 -22.65 0.53
CA ARG A 557 12.21 -23.52 1.69
C ARG A 557 13.17 -23.22 2.84
N HIS A 558 14.44 -22.98 2.54
CA HIS A 558 15.45 -22.61 3.54
C HIS A 558 15.13 -21.26 4.20
N GLY A 559 14.79 -20.24 3.41
CA GLY A 559 14.40 -18.92 3.92
C GLY A 559 13.17 -18.95 4.83
N LYS A 560 12.21 -19.86 4.58
CA LYS A 560 11.06 -20.06 5.46
C LYS A 560 11.44 -20.61 6.83
N LEU A 561 12.36 -21.55 6.87
CA LEU A 561 12.85 -22.14 8.11
C LEU A 561 13.66 -21.15 8.93
N PHE A 562 14.34 -20.21 8.27
CA PHE A 562 15.18 -19.18 8.88
C PHE A 562 14.60 -17.78 8.65
N LEU A 563 13.27 -17.65 8.75
CA LEU A 563 12.58 -16.38 8.46
C LEU A 563 13.10 -15.22 9.31
N ASN A 564 13.36 -15.44 10.59
CA ASN A 564 13.88 -14.39 11.47
C ASN A 564 15.26 -13.91 11.01
N SER A 565 16.17 -14.83 10.69
CA SER A 565 17.51 -14.48 10.17
C SER A 565 17.43 -13.76 8.82
N LEU A 566 16.50 -14.15 7.95
CA LEU A 566 16.23 -13.43 6.71
C LEU A 566 15.74 -11.99 6.99
N LEU A 567 14.84 -11.81 7.95
CA LEU A 567 14.28 -10.50 8.27
C LEU A 567 15.27 -9.58 8.97
N GLU A 568 16.19 -10.13 9.77
CA GLU A 568 17.28 -9.38 10.42
C GLU A 568 18.14 -8.60 9.41
N LEU A 569 18.30 -9.11 8.18
CA LEU A 569 19.04 -8.42 7.11
C LEU A 569 18.42 -7.06 6.71
N PHE A 570 17.16 -6.85 6.99
CA PHE A 570 16.42 -5.63 6.63
C PHE A 570 16.23 -4.66 7.81
N LEU A 571 16.77 -4.97 8.99
CA LEU A 571 16.76 -4.04 10.13
C LEU A 571 17.68 -2.86 9.84
N ALA A 572 17.25 -1.67 10.22
CA ALA A 572 18.12 -0.50 10.24
C ALA A 572 19.23 -0.70 11.30
N GLU A 573 20.46 -0.30 10.96
CA GLU A 573 21.59 -0.34 11.88
C GLU A 573 21.43 0.66 13.06
#